data_fa6277d3b4b768f2e820cbe2dd45c70d
#
_entry.id   fa6277d3b4b768f2e820cbe2dd45c70d
#
_cell.length_a   1.000
_cell.length_b   1.000
_cell.length_c   1.000
_cell.angle_alpha   90.00
_cell.angle_beta   90.00
_cell.angle_gamma   90.00
#
_symmetry.space_group_name_H-M   'P 1'
#
loop_
_entity.id
_entity.type
_entity.pdbx_description
1 polymer ?
#
loop_
_entity_poly.entity_id
_entity_poly.type
_entity_poly.pdbx_seq_one_letter_code
_entity_poly.pdbx_strand_id
1 'polypeptide(L)'
;MICRGCKRYAFEVIDWNTYSDEEKRCILDRIEKLTVQILEHRLRIFSVPSLRQSLEYWNVPYDPSLSPYCWLHNLLKKCHRELQQLDDCGVFIRPAFAHLSLPLLCEQIDRELLILSDAHYQRYVAL
;
A
#
# COMPACT_ATOMS: atom_id res chain seq x y z
N MET A 1 8.58 3.54 -16.76
CA MET A 1 9.09 4.06 -15.47
C MET A 1 7.95 4.24 -14.48
N ILE A 2 8.20 3.94 -13.24
CA ILE A 2 7.19 3.92 -12.17
C ILE A 2 7.47 5.05 -11.18
N CYS A 3 6.45 5.82 -10.80
CA CYS A 3 6.56 6.80 -9.74
C CYS A 3 6.76 6.07 -8.40
N ARG A 4 7.85 6.37 -7.69
CA ARG A 4 8.18 5.67 -6.44
C ARG A 4 7.19 5.98 -5.32
N GLY A 5 6.65 7.19 -5.30
CA GLY A 5 5.74 7.60 -4.22
C GLY A 5 4.33 7.02 -4.38
N CYS A 6 3.74 7.12 -5.57
CA CYS A 6 2.35 6.75 -5.81
C CYS A 6 2.16 5.50 -6.67
N LYS A 7 3.23 4.94 -7.20
CA LYS A 7 3.24 3.71 -8.02
C LYS A 7 2.48 3.84 -9.35
N ARG A 8 2.09 5.05 -9.75
CA ARG A 8 1.56 5.29 -11.09
C ARG A 8 2.71 5.26 -12.10
N TYR A 9 2.41 4.94 -13.35
CA TYR A 9 3.41 5.04 -14.41
C TYR A 9 3.73 6.51 -14.66
N ALA A 10 4.95 6.80 -15.12
CA ALA A 10 5.39 8.18 -15.33
C ALA A 10 4.43 8.96 -16.23
N PHE A 11 3.98 8.36 -17.35
CA PHE A 11 3.04 9.04 -18.26
C PHE A 11 1.68 9.27 -17.59
N GLU A 12 1.26 8.41 -16.68
CA GLU A 12 0.00 8.57 -15.95
C GLU A 12 0.06 9.78 -15.02
N VAL A 13 1.20 10.03 -14.38
CA VAL A 13 1.38 11.21 -13.54
C VAL A 13 1.35 12.49 -14.37
N ILE A 14 2.06 12.48 -15.50
CA ILE A 14 2.15 13.64 -16.41
C ILE A 14 0.79 13.99 -16.98
N ASP A 15 0.04 12.99 -17.43
CA ASP A 15 -1.23 13.18 -18.14
C ASP A 15 -2.45 13.10 -17.22
N TRP A 16 -2.26 13.02 -15.90
CA TRP A 16 -3.33 12.75 -14.94
C TRP A 16 -4.55 13.65 -15.13
N ASN A 17 -4.33 14.94 -15.31
CA ASN A 17 -5.43 15.90 -15.44
C ASN A 17 -6.20 15.79 -16.74
N THR A 18 -5.67 15.06 -17.72
CA THR A 18 -6.35 14.82 -19.00
C THR A 18 -7.25 13.59 -18.97
N TYR A 19 -7.13 12.75 -17.94
CA TYR A 19 -7.90 11.51 -17.83
C TYR A 19 -9.31 11.78 -17.30
N SER A 20 -10.26 10.98 -17.78
CA SER A 20 -11.60 10.95 -17.22
C SER A 20 -11.58 10.35 -15.79
N ASP A 21 -12.65 10.57 -15.05
CA ASP A 21 -12.78 9.98 -13.71
C ASP A 21 -12.74 8.46 -13.76
N GLU A 22 -13.31 7.86 -14.81
CA GLU A 22 -13.30 6.42 -15.01
C GLU A 22 -11.89 5.91 -15.27
N GLU A 23 -11.12 6.59 -16.10
CA GLU A 23 -9.72 6.24 -16.36
C GLU A 23 -8.85 6.34 -15.10
N LYS A 24 -9.04 7.39 -14.32
CA LYS A 24 -8.36 7.57 -13.03
C LYS A 24 -8.70 6.43 -12.08
N ARG A 25 -9.97 6.03 -12.03
CA ARG A 25 -10.42 4.92 -11.17
C ARG A 25 -9.74 3.62 -11.56
N CYS A 26 -9.64 3.32 -12.83
CA CYS A 26 -8.97 2.11 -13.31
C CYS A 26 -7.49 2.07 -12.89
N ILE A 27 -6.81 3.21 -12.96
CA ILE A 27 -5.41 3.34 -12.56
C ILE A 27 -5.27 3.10 -11.05
N LEU A 28 -6.13 3.72 -10.25
CA LEU A 28 -6.09 3.58 -8.80
C LEU A 28 -6.49 2.16 -8.37
N ASP A 29 -7.44 1.52 -9.07
CA ASP A 29 -7.82 0.14 -8.80
C ASP A 29 -6.66 -0.82 -9.05
N ARG A 30 -5.88 -0.60 -10.08
CA ARG A 30 -4.69 -1.41 -10.36
C ARG A 30 -3.72 -1.33 -9.17
N ILE A 31 -3.44 -0.13 -8.71
CA ILE A 31 -2.52 0.10 -7.59
C ILE A 31 -3.08 -0.49 -6.30
N GLU A 32 -4.37 -0.33 -6.05
CA GLU A 32 -5.03 -0.94 -4.89
C GLU A 32 -4.88 -2.45 -4.87
N LYS A 33 -5.16 -3.11 -5.99
CA LYS A 33 -5.07 -4.57 -6.08
C LYS A 33 -3.65 -5.08 -5.81
N LEU A 34 -2.65 -4.41 -6.35
CA LEU A 34 -1.25 -4.77 -6.12
C LEU A 34 -0.88 -4.55 -4.65
N THR A 35 -1.30 -3.45 -4.06
CA THR A 35 -1.06 -3.13 -2.66
C THR A 35 -1.67 -4.19 -1.74
N VAL A 36 -2.94 -4.53 -1.96
CA VAL A 36 -3.64 -5.55 -1.18
C VAL A 36 -2.92 -6.90 -1.28
N GLN A 37 -2.56 -7.30 -2.48
CA GLN A 37 -1.86 -8.57 -2.70
C GLN A 37 -0.57 -8.68 -1.91
N ILE A 38 0.24 -7.63 -1.92
CA ILE A 38 1.54 -7.62 -1.24
C ILE A 38 1.36 -7.60 0.28
N LEU A 39 0.45 -6.78 0.77
CA LEU A 39 0.21 -6.66 2.20
C LEU A 39 -0.43 -7.91 2.79
N GLU A 40 -1.43 -8.49 2.12
CA GLU A 40 -2.06 -9.74 2.55
C GLU A 40 -1.05 -10.90 2.64
N HIS A 41 -0.08 -10.92 1.76
CA HIS A 41 0.96 -11.96 1.79
C HIS A 41 1.79 -11.91 3.08
N ARG A 42 1.97 -10.73 3.65
CA ARG A 42 2.82 -10.51 4.82
C ARG A 42 2.07 -10.28 6.12
N LEU A 43 0.89 -9.69 6.03
CA LEU A 43 0.14 -9.20 7.19
C LEU A 43 -1.30 -9.65 7.12
N ARG A 44 -1.93 -9.76 8.30
CA ARG A 44 -3.35 -10.04 8.40
C ARG A 44 -4.00 -9.02 9.31
N ILE A 45 -5.03 -8.36 8.82
CA ILE A 45 -5.85 -7.47 9.65
C ILE A 45 -6.89 -8.33 10.37
N PHE A 46 -6.77 -8.42 11.69
CA PHE A 46 -7.75 -9.17 12.49
C PHE A 46 -8.78 -8.25 13.15
N SER A 47 -8.55 -6.95 13.17
CA SER A 47 -9.50 -5.99 13.74
C SER A 47 -9.46 -4.69 12.95
N VAL A 48 -10.44 -4.49 12.08
CA VAL A 48 -10.58 -3.24 11.32
C VAL A 48 -10.85 -2.04 12.23
N PRO A 49 -11.73 -2.17 13.27
CA PRO A 49 -11.91 -1.05 14.20
C PRO A 49 -10.64 -0.59 14.89
N SER A 50 -9.77 -1.52 15.30
CA SER A 50 -8.49 -1.18 15.92
C SER A 50 -7.56 -0.46 14.95
N LEU A 51 -7.53 -0.88 13.70
CA LEU A 51 -6.76 -0.22 12.67
C LEU A 51 -7.26 1.22 12.46
N ARG A 52 -8.57 1.40 12.39
CA ARG A 52 -9.19 2.72 12.23
C ARG A 52 -8.85 3.64 13.39
N GLN A 53 -8.91 3.13 14.62
CA GLN A 53 -8.52 3.90 15.81
C GLN A 53 -7.06 4.33 15.75
N SER A 54 -6.17 3.47 15.29
CA SER A 54 -4.74 3.79 15.15
C SER A 54 -4.52 4.87 14.09
N LEU A 55 -5.24 4.80 12.98
CA LEU A 55 -5.17 5.84 11.94
C LEU A 55 -5.59 7.20 12.48
N GLU A 56 -6.64 7.22 13.29
CA GLU A 56 -7.12 8.45 13.92
C GLU A 56 -6.11 8.96 14.97
N TYR A 57 -5.58 8.06 15.79
CA TYR A 57 -4.60 8.42 16.83
C TYR A 57 -3.35 9.07 16.22
N TRP A 58 -2.84 8.52 15.12
CA TRP A 58 -1.64 9.01 14.46
C TRP A 58 -1.91 10.08 13.41
N ASN A 59 -3.18 10.49 13.24
CA ASN A 59 -3.60 11.47 12.25
C ASN A 59 -3.19 11.09 10.83
N VAL A 60 -3.35 9.82 10.47
CA VAL A 60 -3.05 9.32 9.13
C VAL A 60 -4.33 9.35 8.30
N PRO A 61 -4.40 10.14 7.22
CA PRO A 61 -5.57 10.15 6.37
C PRO A 61 -5.69 8.83 5.59
N TYR A 62 -6.92 8.39 5.39
CA TYR A 62 -7.22 7.20 4.62
C TYR A 62 -8.54 7.35 3.89
N ASP A 63 -8.70 6.62 2.80
CA ASP A 63 -9.93 6.60 2.02
C ASP A 63 -10.79 5.40 2.42
N PRO A 64 -11.95 5.63 3.09
CA PRO A 64 -12.81 4.52 3.53
C PRO A 64 -13.34 3.65 2.40
N SER A 65 -13.35 4.15 1.16
CA SER A 65 -13.80 3.38 0.00
C SER A 65 -12.78 2.34 -0.47
N LEU A 66 -11.54 2.47 -0.04
CA LEU A 66 -10.48 1.53 -0.40
C LEU A 66 -10.40 0.38 0.62
N SER A 67 -9.67 -0.67 0.25
CA SER A 67 -9.42 -1.79 1.14
C SER A 67 -8.70 -1.35 2.42
N PRO A 68 -9.04 -1.93 3.60
CA PRO A 68 -8.29 -1.68 4.83
C PRO A 68 -6.80 -1.94 4.73
N TYR A 69 -6.36 -2.80 3.83
CA TYR A 69 -4.93 -3.01 3.57
C TYR A 69 -4.25 -1.77 3.00
N CYS A 70 -4.98 -0.97 2.23
CA CYS A 70 -4.47 0.32 1.76
C CYS A 70 -4.33 1.32 2.91
N TRP A 71 -5.25 1.31 3.88
CA TRP A 71 -5.14 2.12 5.09
C TRP A 71 -3.92 1.72 5.90
N LEU A 72 -3.72 0.41 6.06
CA LEU A 72 -2.56 -0.14 6.76
C LEU A 72 -1.26 0.29 6.08
N HIS A 73 -1.23 0.25 4.76
CA HIS A 73 -0.06 0.70 4.01
C HIS A 73 0.26 2.18 4.30
N ASN A 74 -0.77 3.03 4.34
CA ASN A 74 -0.59 4.44 4.69
C ASN A 74 -0.05 4.62 6.11
N LEU A 75 -0.58 3.86 7.06
CA LEU A 75 -0.11 3.88 8.44
C LEU A 75 1.36 3.49 8.54
N LEU A 76 1.75 2.41 7.88
CA LEU A 76 3.13 1.94 7.88
C LEU A 76 4.08 2.95 7.22
N LYS A 77 3.69 3.55 6.11
CA LYS A 77 4.53 4.54 5.43
C LYS A 77 4.82 5.75 6.33
N LYS A 78 3.82 6.20 7.09
CA LYS A 78 3.97 7.39 7.93
C LYS A 78 4.54 7.10 9.31
N CYS A 79 4.20 5.97 9.91
CA CYS A 79 4.39 5.75 11.34
C CYS A 79 5.21 4.50 11.69
N HIS A 80 5.86 3.85 10.72
CA HIS A 80 6.60 2.60 11.02
C HIS A 80 7.72 2.81 12.05
N ARG A 81 8.22 4.02 12.23
CA ARG A 81 9.27 4.32 13.21
C ARG A 81 8.70 4.52 14.61
N GLU A 82 7.47 5.02 14.70
CA GLU A 82 6.79 5.30 15.97
C GLU A 82 6.04 4.08 16.51
N LEU A 83 5.63 3.17 15.61
CA LEU A 83 4.90 1.97 16.00
C LEU A 83 5.85 0.95 16.60
N GLN A 84 5.53 0.45 17.79
CA GLN A 84 6.30 -0.61 18.44
C GLN A 84 5.76 -1.99 18.12
N GLN A 85 4.43 -2.13 18.11
CA GLN A 85 3.76 -3.39 17.82
C GLN A 85 2.53 -3.14 16.95
N LEU A 86 2.39 -3.95 15.91
CA LEU A 86 1.21 -3.90 15.04
C LEU A 86 -0.01 -4.54 15.69
N ASP A 87 0.17 -5.37 16.70
CA ASP A 87 -0.96 -6.01 17.40
C ASP A 87 -1.93 -4.97 17.96
N ASP A 88 -1.41 -3.85 18.45
CA ASP A 88 -2.22 -2.75 18.97
C ASP A 88 -3.06 -2.08 17.88
N CYS A 89 -2.66 -2.24 16.64
CA CYS A 89 -3.37 -1.71 15.48
C CYS A 89 -4.35 -2.71 14.87
N GLY A 90 -4.52 -3.87 15.50
CA GLY A 90 -5.37 -4.93 14.95
C GLY A 90 -4.76 -5.67 13.79
N VAL A 91 -3.43 -5.74 13.71
CA VAL A 91 -2.70 -6.33 12.60
C VAL A 91 -1.72 -7.38 13.11
N PHE A 92 -1.71 -8.52 12.44
CA PHE A 92 -0.84 -9.65 12.74
C PHE A 92 0.18 -9.81 11.63
N ILE A 93 1.46 -9.94 12.00
CA ILE A 93 2.53 -10.24 11.03
C ILE A 93 2.59 -11.75 10.86
N ARG A 94 2.48 -12.22 9.61
CA ARG A 94 2.52 -13.66 9.34
C ARG A 94 3.88 -14.25 9.76
N PRO A 95 3.91 -15.51 10.25
CA PRO A 95 5.12 -16.08 10.83
C PRO A 95 6.35 -16.02 9.93
N ALA A 96 6.17 -16.15 8.61
CA ALA A 96 7.27 -16.09 7.66
C ALA A 96 8.01 -14.74 7.67
N PHE A 97 7.37 -13.68 8.17
CA PHE A 97 7.91 -12.32 8.18
C PHE A 97 8.07 -11.76 9.59
N ALA A 98 7.74 -12.54 10.62
CA ALA A 98 7.74 -12.07 12.02
C ALA A 98 9.14 -11.73 12.54
N HIS A 99 10.19 -12.22 11.89
CA HIS A 99 11.58 -11.94 12.26
C HIS A 99 12.06 -10.56 11.79
N LEU A 100 11.29 -9.90 10.92
CA LEU A 100 11.68 -8.61 10.37
C LEU A 100 11.26 -7.48 11.29
N SER A 101 12.09 -6.45 11.40
CA SER A 101 11.69 -5.19 12.02
C SER A 101 10.68 -4.48 11.13
N LEU A 102 9.87 -3.58 11.71
CA LEU A 102 8.90 -2.82 10.92
C LEU A 102 9.55 -2.00 9.79
N PRO A 103 10.68 -1.31 10.02
CA PRO A 103 11.35 -0.60 8.92
C PRO A 103 11.77 -1.51 7.77
N LEU A 104 12.29 -2.70 8.07
CA LEU A 104 12.68 -3.67 7.04
C LEU A 104 11.46 -4.23 6.31
N LEU A 105 10.39 -4.52 7.04
CA LEU A 105 9.13 -4.98 6.45
C LEU A 105 8.56 -3.95 5.48
N CYS A 106 8.54 -2.68 5.87
CA CYS A 106 8.08 -1.57 5.03
C CYS A 106 8.95 -1.41 3.79
N GLU A 107 10.27 -1.56 3.93
CA GLU A 107 11.20 -1.49 2.81
C GLU A 107 10.94 -2.61 1.81
N GLN A 108 10.70 -3.83 2.29
CA GLN A 108 10.36 -4.96 1.43
C GLN A 108 9.03 -4.75 0.71
N ILE A 109 8.01 -4.24 1.40
CA ILE A 109 6.72 -3.96 0.80
C ILE A 109 6.86 -2.95 -0.33
N ASP A 110 7.58 -1.86 -0.10
CA ASP A 110 7.78 -0.83 -1.12
C ASP A 110 8.55 -1.37 -2.33
N ARG A 111 9.58 -2.16 -2.08
CA ARG A 111 10.37 -2.81 -3.14
C ARG A 111 9.50 -3.74 -3.98
N GLU A 112 8.67 -4.56 -3.33
CA GLU A 112 7.77 -5.48 -4.04
C GLU A 112 6.74 -4.73 -4.87
N LEU A 113 6.20 -3.63 -4.35
CA LEU A 113 5.27 -2.80 -5.11
C LEU A 113 5.92 -2.25 -6.38
N LEU A 114 7.17 -1.80 -6.29
CA LEU A 114 7.90 -1.32 -7.46
C LEU A 114 8.16 -2.44 -8.46
N ILE A 115 8.57 -3.61 -7.97
CA ILE A 115 8.86 -4.77 -8.83
C ILE A 115 7.59 -5.22 -9.56
N LEU A 116 6.48 -5.39 -8.85
CA LEU A 116 5.22 -5.83 -9.46
C LEU A 116 4.65 -4.77 -10.40
N SER A 117 4.75 -3.50 -10.05
CA SER A 117 4.30 -2.42 -10.92
C SER A 117 5.11 -2.36 -12.20
N ASP A 118 6.43 -2.55 -12.12
CA ASP A 118 7.30 -2.58 -13.28
C ASP A 118 7.03 -3.81 -14.15
N ALA A 119 6.86 -4.98 -13.54
CA ALA A 119 6.51 -6.20 -14.26
C ALA A 119 5.18 -6.05 -15.00
N HIS A 120 4.20 -5.42 -14.37
CA HIS A 120 2.89 -5.14 -14.98
C HIS A 120 3.05 -4.19 -16.17
N TYR A 121 3.85 -3.14 -16.01
CA TYR A 121 4.15 -2.19 -17.09
C TYR A 121 4.80 -2.90 -18.27
N GLN A 122 5.82 -3.73 -18.04
CA GLN A 122 6.51 -4.45 -19.10
C GLN A 122 5.58 -5.39 -19.86
N ARG A 123 4.66 -6.04 -19.14
CA ARG A 123 3.75 -7.02 -19.74
C ARG A 123 2.63 -6.38 -20.55
N TYR A 124 2.06 -5.27 -20.09
CA TYR A 124 0.81 -4.73 -20.63
C TYR A 124 0.97 -3.39 -21.34
N VAL A 125 2.03 -2.65 -21.12
CA VAL A 125 2.19 -1.29 -21.62
C VAL A 125 3.37 -1.14 -22.57
N ALA A 126 4.53 -1.71 -22.22
CA ALA A 126 5.78 -1.52 -22.97
C ALA A 126 5.93 -2.41 -24.20
N LEU A 127 4.92 -3.18 -24.54
CA LEU A 127 4.95 -4.07 -25.73
C LEU A 127 4.94 -3.30 -27.03
#